data_bfb2f40a5453a515204d6fe2a9083ab2
#
_entry.id   bfb2f40a5453a515204d6fe2a9083ab2
#
_cell.length_a   1.000
_cell.length_b   1.000
_cell.length_c   1.000
_cell.angle_alpha   90.00
_cell.angle_beta   90.00
_cell.angle_gamma   90.00
#
_symmetry.space_group_name_H-M   'P 1'
#
loop_
_entity.id
_entity.type
_entity.pdbx_description
1 polymer ?
#
loop_
_entity_poly.entity_id
_entity_poly.type
_entity_poly.pdbx_seq_one_letter_code
_entity_poly.pdbx_strand_id
1 'polypeptide(L)'
;RSIAKALFTELEGIQLDLLTLTRRALKEGPTIMNRLADPLVGGIDAAALKTSRERHRLLGLLRFERLSDDCYLARTSPRTNAVPLLGSHFAKRLGEQRWLIIDEKRKVGIWGEQRRWQLVDQIDIASDLTRHKNEAQLADLWRNFYQSISNPDRHNPKLRQQFMPKMYW
;
A
#
# COMPACT_ATOMS: atom_id res chain seq x y z
N ARG A 1 7.29 -0.68 17.42
CA ARG A 1 7.38 -0.34 15.99
C ARG A 1 8.19 -1.41 15.26
N SER A 2 7.77 -1.81 14.08
CA SER A 2 8.51 -2.81 13.30
C SER A 2 9.52 -2.09 12.41
N ILE A 3 10.79 -2.12 12.78
CA ILE A 3 11.91 -1.53 12.03
C ILE A 3 12.11 -2.22 10.69
N ALA A 4 11.76 -3.49 10.58
CA ALA A 4 11.82 -4.22 9.30
C ALA A 4 11.06 -3.51 8.16
N LYS A 5 10.06 -2.68 8.48
CA LYS A 5 9.37 -1.86 7.48
C LYS A 5 10.26 -0.85 6.77
N ALA A 6 11.41 -0.50 7.36
CA ALA A 6 12.38 0.38 6.71
C ALA A 6 12.94 -0.23 5.42
N LEU A 7 13.06 -1.56 5.32
CA LEU A 7 13.48 -2.25 4.09
C LEU A 7 12.60 -1.91 2.89
N PHE A 8 11.30 -1.70 3.13
CA PHE A 8 10.33 -1.41 2.07
C PHE A 8 10.37 0.03 1.57
N THR A 9 11.23 0.90 2.14
CA THR A 9 11.44 2.25 1.61
C THR A 9 12.32 2.26 0.36
N GLU A 10 13.12 1.22 0.15
CA GLU A 10 14.11 1.12 -0.93
C GLU A 10 15.12 2.29 -0.91
N LEU A 11 15.38 2.85 0.27
CA LEU A 11 16.44 3.85 0.44
C LEU A 11 17.80 3.18 0.29
N GLU A 12 18.68 3.86 -0.42
CA GLU A 12 20.06 3.42 -0.57
C GLU A 12 20.73 3.27 0.81
N GLY A 13 21.43 2.17 1.01
CA GLY A 13 22.13 1.88 2.27
C GLY A 13 21.27 1.38 3.42
N ILE A 14 19.95 1.36 3.31
CA ILE A 14 19.04 0.98 4.41
C ILE A 14 19.30 -0.45 4.94
N GLN A 15 19.74 -1.38 4.08
CA GLN A 15 20.10 -2.75 4.47
C GLN A 15 21.33 -2.73 5.38
N LEU A 16 22.34 -1.94 5.05
CA LEU A 16 23.57 -1.77 5.84
C LEU A 16 23.26 -1.10 7.18
N ASP A 17 22.42 -0.09 7.18
CA ASP A 17 21.95 0.60 8.38
C ASP A 17 21.24 -0.37 9.33
N LEU A 18 20.35 -1.20 8.81
CA LEU A 18 19.63 -2.23 9.58
C LEU A 18 20.59 -3.29 10.13
N LEU A 19 21.57 -3.73 9.33
CA LEU A 19 22.60 -4.67 9.79
C LEU A 19 23.43 -4.06 10.90
N THR A 20 23.85 -2.81 10.75
CA THR A 20 24.63 -2.05 11.75
C THR A 20 23.83 -1.89 13.04
N LEU A 21 22.54 -1.53 12.94
CA LEU A 21 21.67 -1.41 14.10
C LEU A 21 21.47 -2.76 14.80
N THR A 22 21.29 -3.84 14.04
CA THR A 22 21.17 -5.20 14.59
C THR A 22 22.43 -5.59 15.37
N ARG A 23 23.62 -5.35 14.79
CA ARG A 23 24.90 -5.60 15.45
C ARG A 23 25.07 -4.80 16.75
N ARG A 24 24.66 -3.53 16.73
CA ARG A 24 24.68 -2.67 17.93
C ARG A 24 23.69 -3.17 18.98
N ALA A 25 22.47 -3.57 18.58
CA ALA A 25 21.45 -4.10 19.49
C ALA A 25 21.88 -5.40 20.19
N LEU A 26 22.66 -6.24 19.50
CA LEU A 26 23.25 -7.46 20.10
C LEU A 26 24.30 -7.13 21.17
N LYS A 27 25.02 -6.00 21.03
CA LYS A 27 26.07 -5.58 21.98
C LYS A 27 25.53 -4.74 23.13
N GLU A 28 24.66 -3.76 22.82
CA GLU A 28 24.18 -2.74 23.75
C GLU A 28 22.80 -3.06 24.34
N GLY A 29 22.17 -4.13 23.84
CA GLY A 29 20.82 -4.54 24.24
C GLY A 29 19.72 -3.86 23.41
N PRO A 30 18.46 -4.36 23.51
CA PRO A 30 17.35 -3.90 22.69
C PRO A 30 16.89 -2.48 22.99
N THR A 31 17.29 -1.91 24.13
CA THR A 31 16.96 -0.53 24.54
C THR A 31 17.54 0.53 23.59
N ILE A 32 18.56 0.19 22.79
CA ILE A 32 19.12 1.08 21.76
C ILE A 32 18.03 1.59 20.82
N MET A 33 17.00 0.78 20.54
CA MET A 33 15.87 1.12 19.66
C MET A 33 15.06 2.34 20.15
N ASN A 34 15.21 2.73 21.39
CA ASN A 34 14.52 3.87 21.99
C ASN A 34 15.33 5.17 21.87
N ARG A 35 16.59 5.09 21.40
CA ARG A 35 17.48 6.23 21.27
C ARG A 35 17.25 6.96 19.94
N LEU A 36 16.07 7.58 19.75
CA LEU A 36 15.70 8.24 18.50
C LEU A 36 16.58 9.43 18.13
N ALA A 37 17.32 9.99 19.08
CA ALA A 37 18.32 11.03 18.85
C ALA A 37 19.62 10.50 18.20
N ASP A 38 19.86 9.18 18.23
CA ASP A 38 20.95 8.55 17.49
C ASP A 38 20.60 8.60 15.99
N PRO A 39 21.45 9.16 15.12
CA PRO A 39 21.15 9.34 13.69
C PRO A 39 20.80 8.04 12.97
N LEU A 40 21.44 6.92 13.32
CA LEU A 40 21.16 5.62 12.73
C LEU A 40 19.78 5.13 13.14
N VAL A 41 19.45 5.17 14.43
CA VAL A 41 18.16 4.73 14.96
C VAL A 41 17.04 5.63 14.44
N GLY A 42 17.22 6.95 14.50
CA GLY A 42 16.25 7.94 14.03
C GLY A 42 15.98 7.82 12.53
N GLY A 43 17.03 7.62 11.72
CA GLY A 43 16.91 7.42 10.28
C GLY A 43 16.10 6.19 9.92
N ILE A 44 16.39 5.05 10.56
CA ILE A 44 15.64 3.80 10.37
C ILE A 44 14.19 3.93 10.85
N ASP A 45 13.94 4.56 12.00
CA ASP A 45 12.56 4.78 12.49
C ASP A 45 11.76 5.68 11.54
N ALA A 46 12.36 6.74 11.02
CA ALA A 46 11.74 7.62 10.02
C ALA A 46 11.39 6.86 8.73
N ALA A 47 12.29 6.02 8.23
CA ALA A 47 12.05 5.17 7.08
C ALA A 47 10.89 4.18 7.34
N ALA A 48 10.90 3.48 8.47
CA ALA A 48 9.83 2.56 8.86
C ALA A 48 8.47 3.27 9.01
N LEU A 49 8.46 4.49 9.54
CA LEU A 49 7.26 5.31 9.68
C LEU A 49 6.70 5.74 8.33
N LYS A 50 7.57 6.09 7.37
CA LYS A 50 7.18 6.43 5.99
C LYS A 50 6.42 5.27 5.34
N THR A 51 6.96 4.06 5.37
CA THR A 51 6.29 2.85 4.87
C THR A 51 4.98 2.56 5.62
N SER A 52 4.97 2.71 6.94
CA SER A 52 3.78 2.48 7.75
C SER A 52 2.64 3.42 7.39
N ARG A 53 2.92 4.70 7.17
CA ARG A 53 1.93 5.71 6.76
C ARG A 53 1.38 5.41 5.37
N GLU A 54 2.25 5.02 4.44
CA GLU A 54 1.83 4.65 3.10
C GLU A 54 0.97 3.39 3.09
N ARG A 55 1.40 2.34 3.79
CA ARG A 55 0.57 1.15 4.02
C ARG A 55 -0.81 1.51 4.57
N HIS A 56 -0.87 2.37 5.58
CA HIS A 56 -2.14 2.78 6.19
C HIS A 56 -3.06 3.48 5.19
N ARG A 57 -2.51 4.36 4.35
CA ARG A 57 -3.28 5.02 3.27
C ARG A 57 -3.81 4.01 2.25
N LEU A 58 -2.98 3.08 1.80
CA LEU A 58 -3.39 2.04 0.86
C LEU A 58 -4.51 1.16 1.41
N LEU A 59 -4.49 0.82 2.71
CA LEU A 59 -5.56 0.05 3.34
C LEU A 59 -6.93 0.75 3.28
N GLY A 60 -6.94 2.08 3.29
CA GLY A 60 -8.18 2.87 3.26
C GLY A 60 -8.58 3.37 1.88
N LEU A 61 -7.62 3.59 0.97
CA LEU A 61 -7.86 4.28 -0.29
C LEU A 61 -7.80 3.36 -1.52
N LEU A 62 -7.31 2.13 -1.37
CA LEU A 62 -7.20 1.20 -2.49
C LEU A 62 -8.59 0.84 -3.02
N ARG A 63 -8.77 1.01 -4.33
CA ARG A 63 -10.02 0.69 -5.02
C ARG A 63 -9.85 -0.59 -5.82
N PHE A 64 -10.84 -1.46 -5.70
CA PHE A 64 -10.92 -2.69 -6.47
C PHE A 64 -11.95 -2.54 -7.57
N GLU A 65 -11.58 -2.96 -8.78
CA GLU A 65 -12.45 -3.13 -9.93
C GLU A 65 -12.74 -4.61 -10.10
N ARG A 66 -13.99 -4.97 -10.38
CA ARG A 66 -14.36 -6.36 -10.67
C ARG A 66 -14.10 -6.66 -12.13
N LEU A 67 -13.37 -7.72 -12.40
CA LEU A 67 -13.10 -8.24 -13.73
C LEU A 67 -14.19 -9.22 -14.16
N SER A 68 -14.23 -9.56 -15.46
CA SER A 68 -15.25 -10.46 -16.04
C SER A 68 -15.19 -11.90 -15.51
N ASP A 69 -14.04 -12.30 -14.95
CA ASP A 69 -13.80 -13.63 -14.36
C ASP A 69 -14.02 -13.68 -12.83
N ASP A 70 -14.76 -12.69 -12.29
CA ASP A 70 -15.03 -12.53 -10.86
C ASP A 70 -13.77 -12.35 -10.00
N CYS A 71 -12.71 -11.82 -10.56
CA CYS A 71 -11.52 -11.39 -9.85
C CYS A 71 -11.60 -9.89 -9.53
N TYR A 72 -11.14 -9.50 -8.35
CA TYR A 72 -11.03 -8.10 -7.94
C TYR A 72 -9.62 -7.58 -8.18
N LEU A 73 -9.47 -6.59 -9.04
CA LEU A 73 -8.19 -5.98 -9.38
C LEU A 73 -8.07 -4.61 -8.74
N ALA A 74 -6.95 -4.34 -8.06
CA ALA A 74 -6.55 -3.01 -7.64
C ALA A 74 -5.18 -2.66 -8.19
N ARG A 75 -5.03 -1.44 -8.71
CA ARG A 75 -3.78 -0.90 -9.23
C ARG A 75 -3.32 0.26 -8.37
N THR A 76 -2.02 0.35 -8.14
CA THR A 76 -1.43 1.42 -7.35
C THR A 76 0.03 1.63 -7.73
N SER A 77 0.56 2.82 -7.42
CA SER A 77 1.98 3.16 -7.66
C SER A 77 2.56 3.84 -6.41
N PRO A 78 2.72 3.11 -5.30
CA PRO A 78 3.17 3.69 -4.05
C PRO A 78 4.64 4.16 -4.13
N ARG A 79 5.00 5.12 -3.25
CA ARG A 79 6.38 5.62 -3.15
C ARG A 79 7.31 4.59 -2.54
N THR A 80 6.81 3.78 -1.60
CA THR A 80 7.55 2.69 -0.98
C THR A 80 7.01 1.34 -1.45
N ASN A 81 7.76 0.27 -1.31
CA ASN A 81 7.32 -1.08 -1.66
C ASN A 81 6.32 -1.61 -0.61
N ALA A 82 5.19 -0.91 -0.44
CA ALA A 82 4.22 -1.21 0.62
C ALA A 82 3.22 -2.32 0.25
N VAL A 83 3.10 -2.69 -1.02
CA VAL A 83 2.11 -3.66 -1.50
C VAL A 83 2.22 -5.02 -0.80
N PRO A 84 3.42 -5.62 -0.60
CA PRO A 84 3.55 -6.87 0.14
C PRO A 84 2.99 -6.84 1.56
N LEU A 85 2.97 -5.65 2.19
CA LEU A 85 2.47 -5.47 3.55
C LEU A 85 0.93 -5.43 3.65
N LEU A 86 0.23 -5.46 2.52
CA LEU A 86 -1.23 -5.41 2.45
C LEU A 86 -1.87 -6.80 2.49
N GLY A 87 -1.12 -7.85 2.09
CA GLY A 87 -1.63 -9.18 1.81
C GLY A 87 -2.49 -9.76 2.92
N SER A 88 -1.97 -9.80 4.15
CA SER A 88 -2.71 -10.35 5.30
C SER A 88 -4.01 -9.61 5.62
N HIS A 89 -4.07 -8.29 5.37
CA HIS A 89 -5.29 -7.51 5.59
C HIS A 89 -6.35 -7.85 4.55
N PHE A 90 -6.00 -7.84 3.26
CA PHE A 90 -6.97 -8.09 2.20
C PHE A 90 -7.38 -9.56 2.12
N ALA A 91 -6.50 -10.51 2.46
CA ALA A 91 -6.88 -11.92 2.60
C ALA A 91 -7.98 -12.13 3.65
N LYS A 92 -7.93 -11.40 4.76
CA LYS A 92 -9.01 -11.42 5.78
C LYS A 92 -10.27 -10.70 5.31
N ARG A 93 -10.10 -9.54 4.64
CA ARG A 93 -11.22 -8.67 4.25
C ARG A 93 -12.03 -9.24 3.09
N LEU A 94 -11.36 -9.78 2.06
CA LEU A 94 -11.99 -10.31 0.84
C LEU A 94 -12.34 -11.80 0.95
N GLY A 95 -11.78 -12.50 1.95
CA GLY A 95 -12.18 -13.86 2.28
C GLY A 95 -11.90 -14.85 1.16
N GLU A 96 -12.97 -15.48 0.66
CA GLU A 96 -12.93 -16.50 -0.38
C GLU A 96 -12.77 -15.93 -1.80
N GLN A 97 -12.88 -14.61 -1.96
CA GLN A 97 -12.82 -13.94 -3.25
C GLN A 97 -11.41 -14.00 -3.83
N ARG A 98 -11.32 -14.04 -5.16
CA ARG A 98 -10.07 -13.89 -5.90
C ARG A 98 -9.76 -12.40 -6.07
N TRP A 99 -8.54 -12.02 -5.78
CA TRP A 99 -8.12 -10.62 -5.90
C TRP A 99 -6.64 -10.48 -6.23
N LEU A 100 -6.32 -9.39 -6.88
CA LEU A 100 -4.96 -9.03 -7.27
C LEU A 100 -4.72 -7.55 -6.95
N ILE A 101 -3.63 -7.23 -6.27
CA ILE A 101 -3.17 -5.86 -6.07
C ILE A 101 -1.83 -5.72 -6.78
N ILE A 102 -1.70 -4.75 -7.67
CA ILE A 102 -0.52 -4.53 -8.52
C ILE A 102 0.15 -3.22 -8.14
N ASP A 103 1.46 -3.25 -7.91
CA ASP A 103 2.34 -2.10 -7.94
C ASP A 103 2.82 -1.90 -9.39
N GLU A 104 2.21 -0.96 -10.09
CA GLU A 104 2.51 -0.69 -11.50
C GLU A 104 3.94 -0.17 -11.70
N LYS A 105 4.49 0.53 -10.69
CA LYS A 105 5.85 1.06 -10.75
C LYS A 105 6.90 -0.04 -10.69
N ARG A 106 6.67 -1.06 -9.82
CA ARG A 106 7.64 -2.15 -9.58
C ARG A 106 7.32 -3.41 -10.36
N LYS A 107 6.14 -3.47 -11.03
CA LYS A 107 5.64 -4.65 -11.75
C LYS A 107 5.57 -5.90 -10.86
N VAL A 108 5.28 -5.69 -9.60
CA VAL A 108 5.07 -6.74 -8.60
C VAL A 108 3.66 -6.64 -8.04
N GLY A 109 3.17 -7.69 -7.45
CA GLY A 109 1.85 -7.66 -6.84
C GLY A 109 1.66 -8.72 -5.77
N ILE A 110 0.44 -8.76 -5.27
CA ILE A 110 -0.03 -9.80 -4.36
C ILE A 110 -1.33 -10.35 -4.91
N TRP A 111 -1.35 -11.68 -5.09
CA TRP A 111 -2.52 -12.45 -5.43
C TRP A 111 -3.13 -13.05 -4.17
N GLY A 112 -4.45 -13.05 -4.07
CA GLY A 112 -5.15 -13.66 -2.95
C GLY A 112 -6.38 -14.42 -3.37
N GLU A 113 -6.61 -15.54 -2.68
CA GLU A 113 -7.74 -16.44 -2.84
C GLU A 113 -7.89 -17.30 -1.58
N GLN A 114 -9.12 -17.68 -1.21
CA GLN A 114 -9.39 -18.59 -0.09
C GLN A 114 -8.68 -18.19 1.21
N ARG A 115 -8.70 -16.89 1.55
CA ARG A 115 -8.04 -16.29 2.73
C ARG A 115 -6.53 -16.43 2.75
N ARG A 116 -5.92 -16.88 1.67
CA ARG A 116 -4.47 -16.97 1.48
C ARG A 116 -4.01 -15.88 0.53
N TRP A 117 -2.73 -15.61 0.54
CA TRP A 117 -2.12 -14.67 -0.40
C TRP A 117 -0.66 -15.04 -0.67
N GLN A 118 -0.17 -14.61 -1.82
CA GLN A 118 1.22 -14.81 -2.23
C GLN A 118 1.73 -13.61 -3.02
N LEU A 119 3.04 -13.45 -3.05
CA LEU A 119 3.69 -12.47 -3.92
C LEU A 119 3.68 -12.98 -5.36
N VAL A 120 3.53 -12.04 -6.29
CA VAL A 120 3.61 -12.29 -7.72
C VAL A 120 4.58 -11.28 -8.31
N ASP A 121 5.63 -11.79 -8.95
CA ASP A 121 6.64 -10.97 -9.63
C ASP A 121 6.37 -10.93 -11.13
N GLN A 122 6.95 -9.94 -11.82
CA GLN A 122 6.91 -9.78 -13.27
C GLN A 122 5.47 -9.80 -13.84
N ILE A 123 4.59 -9.05 -13.21
CA ILE A 123 3.22 -8.91 -13.72
C ILE A 123 3.28 -8.06 -14.98
N ASP A 124 3.19 -8.73 -16.12
CA ASP A 124 2.92 -8.05 -17.39
C ASP A 124 1.41 -7.77 -17.41
N ILE A 125 1.06 -6.49 -17.29
CA ILE A 125 -0.34 -6.08 -17.33
C ILE A 125 -0.76 -6.14 -18.79
N ALA A 126 -1.18 -7.33 -19.24
CA ALA A 126 -1.83 -7.46 -20.52
C ALA A 126 -2.99 -6.47 -20.58
N SER A 127 -3.04 -5.69 -21.64
CA SER A 127 -4.11 -4.70 -21.91
C SER A 127 -5.52 -5.30 -21.99
N ASP A 128 -5.62 -6.62 -21.95
CA ASP A 128 -6.83 -7.41 -22.19
C ASP A 128 -7.63 -7.82 -20.94
N LEU A 129 -7.31 -7.24 -19.76
CA LEU A 129 -8.15 -7.47 -18.59
C LEU A 129 -9.51 -6.80 -18.78
N THR A 130 -10.48 -7.58 -19.23
CA THR A 130 -11.83 -7.11 -19.50
C THR A 130 -12.53 -6.79 -18.18
N ARG A 131 -12.96 -5.54 -18.02
CA ARG A 131 -13.76 -5.12 -16.86
C ARG A 131 -15.14 -5.78 -16.94
N HIS A 132 -15.70 -6.10 -15.78
CA HIS A 132 -17.08 -6.57 -15.72
C HIS A 132 -18.03 -5.51 -16.30
N LYS A 133 -19.04 -5.92 -17.06
CA LYS A 133 -19.97 -5.03 -17.79
C LYS A 133 -20.62 -3.96 -16.89
N ASN A 134 -20.84 -4.27 -15.61
CA ASN A 134 -21.47 -3.36 -14.66
C ASN A 134 -20.47 -2.41 -13.96
N GLU A 135 -19.15 -2.57 -14.14
CA GLU A 135 -18.14 -1.76 -13.44
C GLU A 135 -18.20 -0.29 -13.85
N ALA A 136 -18.41 -0.02 -15.12
CA ALA A 136 -18.58 1.36 -15.61
C ALA A 136 -19.82 2.03 -15.00
N GLN A 137 -20.94 1.31 -14.89
CA GLN A 137 -22.18 1.82 -14.29
C GLN A 137 -21.99 2.09 -12.78
N LEU A 138 -21.29 1.21 -12.06
CA LEU A 138 -20.98 1.42 -10.64
C LEU A 138 -20.06 2.62 -10.43
N ALA A 139 -19.08 2.83 -11.31
CA ALA A 139 -18.21 4.00 -11.26
C ALA A 139 -18.99 5.30 -11.50
N ASP A 140 -19.97 5.30 -12.41
CA ASP A 140 -20.84 6.45 -12.68
C ASP A 140 -21.80 6.72 -11.53
N LEU A 141 -22.39 5.68 -10.94
CA LEU A 141 -23.22 5.79 -9.74
C LEU A 141 -22.43 6.40 -8.57
N TRP A 142 -21.18 5.99 -8.38
CA TRP A 142 -20.29 6.57 -7.36
C TRP A 142 -19.99 8.05 -7.61
N ARG A 143 -19.73 8.43 -8.87
CA ARG A 143 -19.52 9.85 -9.22
C ARG A 143 -20.75 10.70 -8.95
N ASN A 144 -21.91 10.20 -9.37
CA ASN A 144 -23.19 10.90 -9.16
C ASN A 144 -23.54 11.01 -7.67
N PHE A 145 -23.37 9.93 -6.91
CA PHE A 145 -23.56 9.94 -5.46
C PHE A 145 -22.62 10.96 -4.79
N TYR A 146 -21.33 10.93 -5.12
CA TYR A 146 -20.37 11.87 -4.56
C TYR A 146 -20.73 13.34 -4.89
N GLN A 147 -21.18 13.61 -6.09
CA GLN A 147 -21.62 14.96 -6.50
C GLN A 147 -22.87 15.38 -5.75
N SER A 148 -23.82 14.49 -5.53
CA SER A 148 -25.09 14.80 -4.86
C SER A 148 -24.96 15.05 -3.35
N ILE A 149 -24.00 14.37 -2.68
CA ILE A 149 -23.79 14.53 -1.23
C ILE A 149 -22.70 15.53 -0.88
N SER A 150 -21.89 15.95 -1.86
CA SER A 150 -20.84 16.94 -1.61
C SER A 150 -21.43 18.31 -1.30
N ASN A 151 -21.09 18.87 -0.14
CA ASN A 151 -21.46 20.23 0.19
C ASN A 151 -20.51 21.21 -0.50
N PRO A 152 -20.99 22.06 -1.44
CA PRO A 152 -20.14 23.01 -2.17
C PRO A 152 -19.37 23.96 -1.24
N ASP A 153 -19.99 24.38 -0.12
CA ASP A 153 -19.38 25.30 0.85
C ASP A 153 -18.18 24.69 1.60
N ARG A 154 -18.09 23.37 1.61
CA ARG A 154 -16.97 22.61 2.21
C ARG A 154 -15.94 22.13 1.18
N HIS A 155 -16.08 22.55 -0.07
CA HIS A 155 -15.19 22.14 -1.14
C HIS A 155 -13.78 22.69 -0.94
N ASN A 156 -12.84 21.88 -0.48
CA ASN A 156 -11.44 22.24 -0.29
C ASN A 156 -10.51 21.27 -1.03
N PRO A 157 -10.16 21.54 -2.30
CA PRO A 157 -9.31 20.66 -3.10
C PRO A 157 -7.91 20.46 -2.52
N LYS A 158 -7.35 21.48 -1.87
CA LYS A 158 -6.02 21.40 -1.25
C LYS A 158 -6.03 20.43 -0.07
N LEU A 159 -7.02 20.53 0.81
CA LEU A 159 -7.20 19.64 1.95
C LEU A 159 -7.47 18.20 1.47
N ARG A 160 -8.31 18.02 0.45
CA ARG A 160 -8.57 16.72 -0.16
C ARG A 160 -7.29 16.08 -0.67
N GLN A 161 -6.44 16.82 -1.41
CA GLN A 161 -5.17 16.29 -1.91
C GLN A 161 -4.17 15.95 -0.80
N GLN A 162 -4.23 16.63 0.33
CA GLN A 162 -3.38 16.34 1.48
C GLN A 162 -3.73 14.96 2.10
N PHE A 163 -5.01 14.63 2.23
CA PHE A 163 -5.47 13.36 2.80
C PHE A 163 -5.58 12.24 1.77
N MET A 164 -5.85 12.57 0.52
CA MET A 164 -6.00 11.65 -0.61
C MET A 164 -5.20 12.16 -1.82
N PRO A 165 -3.88 11.93 -1.83
CA PRO A 165 -3.03 12.30 -2.96
C PRO A 165 -3.49 11.70 -4.28
N LYS A 166 -3.28 12.41 -5.39
CA LYS A 166 -3.72 12.00 -6.75
C LYS A 166 -3.22 10.60 -7.16
N MET A 167 -2.09 10.16 -6.63
CA MET A 167 -1.53 8.83 -6.90
C MET A 167 -2.40 7.66 -6.40
N TYR A 168 -3.45 7.92 -5.64
CA TYR A 168 -4.40 6.91 -5.13
C TYR A 168 -5.79 7.04 -5.77
N TRP A 169 -5.91 7.83 -6.84
CA TRP A 169 -7.19 8.08 -7.52
C TRP A 169 -7.36 7.15 -8.71
#